data_296132d673cb0fa2bc1479179ee5c0ac
#
_entry.id   296132d673cb0fa2bc1479179ee5c0ac
#
_cell.length_a   1.000
_cell.length_b   1.000
_cell.length_c   1.000
_cell.angle_alpha   90.00
_cell.angle_beta   90.00
_cell.angle_gamma   90.00
#
_symmetry.space_group_name_H-M   'P 1'
#
loop_
_entity.id
_entity.type
_entity.pdbx_description
1 polymer ?
#
loop_
_entity_poly.entity_id
_entity_poly.type
_entity_poly.pdbx_seq_one_letter_code
_entity_poly.pdbx_strand_id
1 'polypeptide(L)'
;MRQNWEQKGFRFWLGAPADLFFDEECNRAHYNFWRDETRKRIKKEHLIEILAPTEPPHPFGAKRPCLEQWYFDLYNQDNVDLIDTNTSQIERITENGIVAGAVEREFDCIVYATGFDNCTGAIGALDIRDGTGRTIGDVWDEKYLTYLGKMVPGFPNLLFTYALQSPSAFLNGPTAAELEGDWVVNVVEDMSAKGIRRYDAKPDAAHKWAERCNDVANMSLLPKAKSWYMGANVPGKRPEIQPFIGGQVAYRAALNEEIEMGYPNLVLERASSATAAAE
;
A
#
# COMPACT_ATOMS: atom_id res chain seq x y z
N MET A 1 -24.85 -3.65 7.15
CA MET A 1 -24.19 -2.37 7.45
C MET A 1 -24.31 -1.98 8.93
N ARG A 2 -25.51 -1.74 9.48
CA ARG A 2 -25.72 -1.27 10.87
C ARG A 2 -24.99 -2.13 11.90
N GLN A 3 -25.15 -3.43 11.90
CA GLN A 3 -24.49 -4.34 12.83
C GLN A 3 -22.94 -4.20 12.79
N ASN A 4 -22.35 -4.14 11.59
CA ASN A 4 -20.90 -3.99 11.46
C ASN A 4 -20.41 -2.62 11.94
N TRP A 5 -21.20 -1.56 11.74
CA TRP A 5 -20.93 -0.23 12.25
C TRP A 5 -20.92 -0.20 13.79
N GLU A 6 -21.91 -0.80 14.43
CA GLU A 6 -22.05 -0.86 15.89
C GLU A 6 -20.98 -1.70 16.58
N GLN A 7 -20.42 -2.70 15.86
CA GLN A 7 -19.29 -3.50 16.35
C GLN A 7 -17.97 -2.73 16.37
N LYS A 8 -17.92 -1.54 15.74
CA LYS A 8 -16.75 -0.65 15.69
C LYS A 8 -15.50 -1.26 15.02
N GLY A 9 -14.41 -0.53 15.10
CA GLY A 9 -13.15 -0.91 14.47
C GLY A 9 -13.27 -1.02 12.95
N PHE A 10 -12.49 -1.86 12.34
CA PHE A 10 -12.52 -2.08 10.89
C PHE A 10 -13.70 -2.92 10.40
N ARG A 11 -14.62 -3.32 11.28
CA ARG A 11 -15.72 -4.23 10.94
C ARG A 11 -16.62 -3.70 9.82
N PHE A 12 -16.86 -2.39 9.82
CA PHE A 12 -17.67 -1.76 8.78
C PHE A 12 -17.05 -1.86 7.39
N TRP A 13 -15.73 -1.82 7.31
CA TRP A 13 -14.98 -1.92 6.06
C TRP A 13 -14.63 -3.38 5.71
N LEU A 14 -13.95 -4.13 6.60
CA LEU A 14 -13.51 -5.50 6.34
C LEU A 14 -14.64 -6.53 6.37
N GLY A 15 -15.74 -6.24 7.04
CA GLY A 15 -16.94 -7.08 7.07
C GLY A 15 -18.00 -6.67 6.03
N ALA A 16 -17.65 -5.80 5.10
CA ALA A 16 -18.50 -5.45 3.97
C ALA A 16 -18.59 -6.61 2.97
N PRO A 17 -19.63 -6.65 2.10
CA PRO A 17 -19.67 -7.56 0.97
C PRO A 17 -18.42 -7.39 0.08
N ALA A 18 -17.99 -8.48 -0.57
CA ALA A 18 -16.87 -8.45 -1.52
C ALA A 18 -17.08 -7.41 -2.63
N ASP A 19 -18.33 -7.18 -3.02
CA ASP A 19 -18.74 -6.21 -4.04
C ASP A 19 -18.39 -4.76 -3.70
N LEU A 20 -18.06 -4.47 -2.42
CA LEU A 20 -17.67 -3.12 -1.99
C LEU A 20 -16.58 -2.51 -2.90
N PHE A 21 -15.64 -3.32 -3.35
CA PHE A 21 -14.52 -2.87 -4.19
C PHE A 21 -14.75 -3.03 -5.68
N PHE A 22 -15.83 -3.66 -6.11
CA PHE A 22 -16.06 -4.02 -7.51
C PHE A 22 -17.34 -3.45 -8.09
N ASP A 23 -18.32 -3.09 -7.27
CA ASP A 23 -19.63 -2.57 -7.68
C ASP A 23 -19.85 -1.16 -7.15
N GLU A 24 -20.17 -0.23 -8.07
CA GLU A 24 -20.35 1.19 -7.73
C GLU A 24 -21.59 1.45 -6.88
N GLU A 25 -22.67 0.71 -7.10
CA GLU A 25 -23.93 0.88 -6.34
C GLU A 25 -23.73 0.40 -4.90
N CYS A 26 -23.14 -0.78 -4.73
CA CYS A 26 -22.77 -1.30 -3.42
C CYS A 26 -21.82 -0.33 -2.68
N ASN A 27 -20.80 0.18 -3.37
CA ASN A 27 -19.85 1.14 -2.82
C ASN A 27 -20.53 2.44 -2.38
N ARG A 28 -21.39 2.99 -3.25
CA ARG A 28 -22.18 4.19 -2.96
C ARG A 28 -23.09 4.01 -1.75
N ALA A 29 -23.75 2.86 -1.64
CA ALA A 29 -24.61 2.55 -0.50
C ALA A 29 -23.84 2.54 0.83
N HIS A 30 -22.61 1.98 0.83
CA HIS A 30 -21.74 1.97 2.00
C HIS A 30 -21.26 3.38 2.36
N TYR A 31 -20.86 4.17 1.36
CA TYR A 31 -20.48 5.56 1.56
C TYR A 31 -21.63 6.38 2.15
N ASN A 32 -22.82 6.29 1.59
CA ASN A 32 -23.99 7.04 2.05
C ASN A 32 -24.31 6.69 3.52
N PHE A 33 -24.24 5.41 3.88
CA PHE A 33 -24.44 5.00 5.27
C PHE A 33 -23.39 5.61 6.21
N TRP A 34 -22.09 5.52 5.84
CA TRP A 34 -21.00 6.13 6.61
C TRP A 34 -21.18 7.64 6.74
N ARG A 35 -21.48 8.32 5.64
CA ARG A 35 -21.75 9.77 5.61
C ARG A 35 -22.86 10.16 6.56
N ASP A 36 -24.00 9.47 6.48
CA ASP A 36 -25.19 9.82 7.25
C ASP A 36 -24.97 9.58 8.76
N GLU A 37 -24.26 8.53 9.14
CA GLU A 37 -23.89 8.30 10.55
C GLU A 37 -22.84 9.31 11.04
N THR A 38 -21.88 9.68 10.21
CA THR A 38 -20.85 10.67 10.55
C THR A 38 -21.43 12.06 10.70
N ARG A 39 -22.32 12.48 9.80
CA ARG A 39 -22.98 13.81 9.87
C ARG A 39 -23.73 14.06 11.17
N LYS A 40 -24.26 13.03 11.82
CA LYS A 40 -24.92 13.16 13.13
C LYS A 40 -24.01 13.68 14.23
N ARG A 41 -22.71 13.53 14.06
CA ARG A 41 -21.68 13.94 15.03
C ARG A 41 -21.16 15.36 14.79
N ILE A 42 -21.41 15.92 13.59
CA ILE A 42 -20.94 17.26 13.19
C ILE A 42 -22.05 18.28 13.50
N LYS A 43 -21.78 19.22 14.41
CA LYS A 43 -22.74 20.26 14.82
C LYS A 43 -22.57 21.57 14.05
N LYS A 44 -21.34 21.87 13.56
CA LYS A 44 -21.04 23.07 12.78
C LYS A 44 -21.43 22.84 11.32
N GLU A 45 -22.55 23.42 10.86
CA GLU A 45 -23.12 23.18 9.53
C GLU A 45 -22.14 23.40 8.37
N HIS A 46 -21.29 24.44 8.47
CA HIS A 46 -20.30 24.78 7.45
C HIS A 46 -19.20 23.71 7.27
N LEU A 47 -19.05 22.80 8.22
CA LEU A 47 -18.06 21.71 8.16
C LEU A 47 -18.65 20.40 7.60
N ILE A 48 -19.97 20.28 7.46
CA ILE A 48 -20.64 19.03 7.04
C ILE A 48 -20.14 18.57 5.66
N GLU A 49 -20.13 19.46 4.68
CA GLU A 49 -19.70 19.11 3.33
C GLU A 49 -18.19 18.92 3.19
N ILE A 50 -17.38 19.48 4.11
CA ILE A 50 -15.94 19.27 4.13
C ILE A 50 -15.60 17.90 4.73
N LEU A 51 -16.23 17.56 5.87
CA LEU A 51 -15.91 16.36 6.66
C LEU A 51 -16.63 15.10 6.17
N ALA A 52 -17.87 15.25 5.66
CA ALA A 52 -18.70 14.15 5.17
C ALA A 52 -19.52 14.63 3.96
N PRO A 53 -18.87 14.84 2.80
CA PRO A 53 -19.50 15.43 1.62
C PRO A 53 -20.68 14.60 1.07
N THR A 54 -21.61 15.26 0.42
CA THR A 54 -22.75 14.59 -0.24
C THR A 54 -22.27 13.65 -1.33
N GLU A 55 -21.31 14.12 -2.15
CA GLU A 55 -20.68 13.29 -3.16
C GLU A 55 -19.36 12.72 -2.67
N PRO A 56 -19.13 11.40 -2.75
CA PRO A 56 -17.87 10.81 -2.31
C PRO A 56 -16.71 11.33 -3.15
N PRO A 57 -15.64 11.80 -2.53
CA PRO A 57 -14.43 12.27 -3.25
C PRO A 57 -13.68 11.12 -3.93
N HIS A 58 -13.95 9.90 -3.56
CA HIS A 58 -13.43 8.65 -4.11
C HIS A 58 -14.30 7.47 -3.65
N PRO A 59 -14.22 6.29 -4.29
CA PRO A 59 -14.92 5.10 -3.82
C PRO A 59 -14.59 4.78 -2.36
N PHE A 60 -15.60 4.42 -1.57
CA PHE A 60 -15.42 4.09 -0.15
C PHE A 60 -14.45 2.92 0.01
N GLY A 61 -13.48 3.07 0.88
CA GLY A 61 -12.45 2.04 1.13
C GLY A 61 -11.30 2.03 0.12
N ALA A 62 -11.37 2.73 -1.01
CA ALA A 62 -10.27 2.88 -1.96
C ALA A 62 -9.13 3.76 -1.41
N LYS A 63 -9.38 4.52 -0.36
CA LYS A 63 -8.43 4.94 0.66
C LYS A 63 -8.84 4.26 1.95
N ARG A 64 -7.88 3.72 2.72
CA ARG A 64 -8.20 3.01 3.95
C ARG A 64 -8.98 3.92 4.91
N PRO A 65 -10.19 3.54 5.33
CA PRO A 65 -10.88 4.27 6.39
C PRO A 65 -10.04 4.24 7.67
N CYS A 66 -9.82 5.41 8.25
CA CYS A 66 -9.08 5.52 9.50
C CYS A 66 -9.94 5.05 10.67
N LEU A 67 -9.32 4.36 11.63
CA LEU A 67 -9.91 4.20 12.95
C LEU A 67 -9.84 5.55 13.68
N GLU A 68 -10.98 6.00 14.16
CA GLU A 68 -11.09 7.23 14.94
C GLU A 68 -12.09 7.04 16.08
N GLN A 69 -12.01 7.86 17.12
CA GLN A 69 -12.92 7.82 18.25
C GLN A 69 -13.73 9.11 18.34
N TRP A 70 -13.05 10.26 18.27
CA TRP A 70 -13.66 11.58 18.45
C TRP A 70 -13.24 12.57 17.34
N TYR A 71 -12.66 12.11 16.24
CA TYR A 71 -12.15 12.99 15.20
C TYR A 71 -13.20 13.98 14.70
N PHE A 72 -14.42 13.53 14.40
CA PHE A 72 -15.49 14.41 13.92
C PHE A 72 -16.08 15.28 15.04
N ASP A 73 -16.13 14.76 16.27
CA ASP A 73 -16.63 15.50 17.42
C ASP A 73 -15.67 16.62 17.85
N LEU A 74 -14.38 16.45 17.60
CA LEU A 74 -13.33 17.43 17.92
C LEU A 74 -13.62 18.80 17.30
N TYR A 75 -14.08 18.81 16.06
CA TYR A 75 -14.37 20.05 15.33
C TYR A 75 -15.59 20.82 15.87
N ASN A 76 -16.37 20.26 16.78
CA ASN A 76 -17.46 20.97 17.45
C ASN A 76 -16.96 21.92 18.55
N GLN A 77 -15.72 21.82 18.98
CA GLN A 77 -15.12 22.68 19.97
C GLN A 77 -14.85 24.09 19.39
N ASP A 78 -14.97 25.13 20.21
CA ASP A 78 -14.79 26.52 19.78
C ASP A 78 -13.33 26.89 19.49
N ASN A 79 -12.39 26.15 20.10
CA ASN A 79 -10.94 26.34 19.95
C ASN A 79 -10.33 25.44 18.86
N VAL A 80 -11.15 24.79 18.04
CA VAL A 80 -10.69 23.93 16.94
C VAL A 80 -11.24 24.45 15.62
N ASP A 81 -10.33 24.82 14.74
CA ASP A 81 -10.61 25.25 13.38
C ASP A 81 -10.17 24.18 12.35
N LEU A 82 -10.92 24.07 11.27
CA LEU A 82 -10.57 23.28 10.10
C LEU A 82 -10.37 24.20 8.91
N ILE A 83 -9.20 24.14 8.32
CA ILE A 83 -8.88 24.87 7.09
C ILE A 83 -8.89 23.90 5.92
N ASP A 84 -9.82 24.09 5.00
CA ASP A 84 -9.85 23.31 3.75
C ASP A 84 -8.78 23.83 2.78
N THR A 85 -7.71 23.06 2.62
CA THR A 85 -6.61 23.40 1.73
C THR A 85 -6.94 23.33 0.25
N ASN A 86 -8.10 22.82 -0.15
CA ASN A 86 -8.57 22.90 -1.53
C ASN A 86 -9.00 24.33 -1.89
N THR A 87 -9.49 25.08 -0.93
CA THR A 87 -9.92 26.47 -1.10
C THR A 87 -8.94 27.48 -0.54
N SER A 88 -8.17 27.10 0.48
CA SER A 88 -7.20 27.95 1.19
C SER A 88 -5.84 27.25 1.21
N GLN A 89 -5.15 27.25 0.08
CA GLN A 89 -3.86 26.56 -0.06
C GLN A 89 -2.83 27.12 0.93
N ILE A 90 -1.98 26.24 1.46
CA ILE A 90 -0.82 26.64 2.24
C ILE A 90 0.18 27.29 1.29
N GLU A 91 0.48 28.56 1.50
CA GLU A 91 1.38 29.36 0.65
C GLU A 91 2.81 29.30 1.16
N ARG A 92 2.99 29.46 2.46
CA ARG A 92 4.30 29.45 3.12
C ARG A 92 4.18 29.25 4.63
N ILE A 93 5.27 28.83 5.21
CA ILE A 93 5.52 28.84 6.65
C ILE A 93 6.32 30.10 6.96
N THR A 94 5.97 30.80 8.02
CA THR A 94 6.62 32.02 8.53
C THR A 94 7.33 31.73 9.86
N GLU A 95 7.99 32.74 10.41
CA GLU A 95 8.59 32.62 11.75
C GLU A 95 7.53 32.43 12.85
N ASN A 96 6.31 32.91 12.64
CA ASN A 96 5.25 32.89 13.63
C ASN A 96 4.17 31.82 13.36
N GLY A 97 4.09 31.28 12.13
CA GLY A 97 3.00 30.36 11.81
C GLY A 97 2.89 29.95 10.35
N ILE A 98 1.66 29.86 9.84
CA ILE A 98 1.35 29.39 8.48
C ILE A 98 0.45 30.39 7.78
N VAL A 99 0.78 30.74 6.53
CA VAL A 99 -0.10 31.48 5.64
C VAL A 99 -0.86 30.50 4.76
N ALA A 100 -2.19 30.53 4.85
CA ALA A 100 -3.09 29.75 4.02
C ALA A 100 -4.27 30.63 3.55
N GLY A 101 -4.50 30.67 2.23
CA GLY A 101 -5.53 31.53 1.63
C GLY A 101 -5.35 33.03 1.98
N ALA A 102 -4.12 33.53 1.89
CA ALA A 102 -3.72 34.88 2.22
C ALA A 102 -3.92 35.30 3.72
N VAL A 103 -4.26 34.35 4.59
CA VAL A 103 -4.42 34.59 6.03
C VAL A 103 -3.28 33.92 6.78
N GLU A 104 -2.54 34.71 7.55
CA GLU A 104 -1.53 34.20 8.48
C GLU A 104 -2.19 33.77 9.80
N ARG A 105 -1.82 32.58 10.27
CA ARG A 105 -2.23 32.05 11.57
C ARG A 105 -0.99 31.72 12.38
N GLU A 106 -0.92 32.27 13.57
CA GLU A 106 0.20 32.07 14.50
C GLU A 106 0.03 30.74 15.26
N PHE A 107 1.15 30.03 15.47
CA PHE A 107 1.19 28.76 16.18
C PHE A 107 2.45 28.64 17.03
N ASP A 108 2.30 28.13 18.24
CA ASP A 108 3.42 27.76 19.13
C ASP A 108 4.07 26.45 18.67
N CYS A 109 3.33 25.59 17.97
CA CYS A 109 3.80 24.30 17.49
C CYS A 109 3.15 23.93 16.15
N ILE A 110 3.95 23.47 15.21
CA ILE A 110 3.49 22.94 13.91
C ILE A 110 3.85 21.47 13.83
N VAL A 111 2.84 20.61 13.62
CA VAL A 111 3.04 19.17 13.43
C VAL A 111 2.94 18.80 11.95
N TYR A 112 4.04 18.29 11.38
CA TYR A 112 4.07 17.80 10.01
C TYR A 112 3.55 16.37 9.97
N ALA A 113 2.32 16.19 9.52
CA ALA A 113 1.67 14.88 9.33
C ALA A 113 1.43 14.62 7.82
N THR A 114 2.44 14.86 7.01
CA THR A 114 2.36 14.88 5.54
C THR A 114 2.31 13.48 4.90
N GLY A 115 2.41 12.42 5.70
CA GLY A 115 2.35 11.04 5.25
C GLY A 115 3.72 10.46 4.86
N PHE A 116 3.67 9.26 4.29
CA PHE A 116 4.87 8.50 3.91
C PHE A 116 4.83 8.13 2.43
N ASP A 117 6.00 7.95 1.84
CA ASP A 117 6.16 7.19 0.62
C ASP A 117 6.13 5.70 0.95
N ASN A 118 4.92 5.13 0.85
CA ASN A 118 4.68 3.74 1.23
C ASN A 118 5.20 2.77 0.15
N CYS A 119 5.43 1.53 0.53
CA CYS A 119 5.89 0.39 -0.28
C CYS A 119 7.28 0.58 -0.92
N THR A 120 7.57 1.68 -1.59
CA THR A 120 8.82 1.86 -2.35
C THR A 120 9.79 2.84 -1.70
N GLY A 121 9.33 3.80 -0.90
CA GLY A 121 10.18 4.88 -0.41
C GLY A 121 11.35 4.41 0.45
N ALA A 122 11.07 3.62 1.49
CA ALA A 122 12.11 3.16 2.41
C ALA A 122 13.13 2.23 1.74
N ILE A 123 12.64 1.25 0.95
CA ILE A 123 13.52 0.29 0.26
C ILE A 123 14.26 0.96 -0.89
N GLY A 124 13.58 1.81 -1.67
CA GLY A 124 14.20 2.55 -2.78
C GLY A 124 15.28 3.53 -2.33
N ALA A 125 15.20 4.03 -1.09
CA ALA A 125 16.22 4.90 -0.51
C ALA A 125 17.47 4.15 0.00
N LEU A 126 17.41 2.79 0.10
CA LEU A 126 18.58 1.99 0.41
C LEU A 126 19.49 1.92 -0.81
N ASP A 127 20.78 2.05 -0.61
CA ASP A 127 21.80 1.97 -1.67
C ASP A 127 22.10 0.49 -2.04
N ILE A 128 21.05 -0.28 -2.32
CA ILE A 128 21.16 -1.67 -2.77
C ILE A 128 21.29 -1.64 -4.29
N ARG A 129 22.43 -2.14 -4.80
CA ARG A 129 22.77 -2.07 -6.23
C ARG A 129 22.88 -3.45 -6.86
N ASP A 130 22.48 -3.53 -8.11
CA ASP A 130 22.74 -4.69 -8.97
C ASP A 130 24.19 -4.72 -9.45
N GLY A 131 24.55 -5.76 -10.21
CA GLY A 131 25.89 -5.93 -10.78
C GLY A 131 26.30 -4.84 -11.79
N THR A 132 25.40 -3.98 -12.24
CA THR A 132 25.65 -2.85 -13.15
C THR A 132 25.78 -1.53 -12.40
N GLY A 133 25.51 -1.51 -11.10
CA GLY A 133 25.50 -0.31 -10.25
C GLY A 133 24.14 0.39 -10.16
N ARG A 134 23.08 -0.15 -10.76
CA ARG A 134 21.72 0.38 -10.75
C ARG A 134 21.04 0.04 -9.42
N THR A 135 20.37 1.00 -8.79
CA THR A 135 19.66 0.80 -7.53
C THR A 135 18.28 0.17 -7.71
N ILE A 136 17.72 -0.39 -6.64
CA ILE A 136 16.30 -0.82 -6.62
C ILE A 136 15.37 0.37 -6.88
N GLY A 137 15.71 1.55 -6.34
CA GLY A 137 15.00 2.80 -6.60
C GLY A 137 14.90 3.09 -8.09
N ASP A 138 16.03 3.03 -8.82
CA ASP A 138 16.07 3.26 -10.27
C ASP A 138 15.15 2.27 -11.02
N VAL A 139 15.12 1.00 -10.60
CA VAL A 139 14.21 -0.01 -11.20
C VAL A 139 12.76 0.35 -10.97
N TRP A 140 12.40 0.74 -9.75
CA TRP A 140 11.01 1.04 -9.41
C TRP A 140 10.52 2.41 -9.90
N ASP A 141 11.43 3.36 -10.15
CA ASP A 141 11.11 4.61 -10.82
C ASP A 141 10.70 4.38 -12.29
N GLU A 142 11.29 3.39 -12.95
CA GLU A 142 10.90 3.00 -14.31
C GLU A 142 9.62 2.16 -14.32
N LYS A 143 9.54 1.16 -13.47
CA LYS A 143 8.37 0.25 -13.33
C LYS A 143 8.36 -0.43 -11.96
N TYR A 144 7.18 -0.50 -11.35
CA TYR A 144 7.02 -1.36 -10.16
C TYR A 144 7.17 -2.81 -10.57
N LEU A 145 8.29 -3.40 -10.24
CA LEU A 145 8.68 -4.72 -10.70
C LEU A 145 9.21 -5.56 -9.55
N THR A 146 8.46 -6.61 -9.23
CA THR A 146 8.91 -7.69 -8.34
C THR A 146 8.40 -9.02 -8.91
N TYR A 147 9.03 -10.11 -8.53
CA TYR A 147 8.46 -11.44 -8.69
C TYR A 147 7.86 -11.88 -7.36
N LEU A 148 6.56 -12.15 -7.36
CA LEU A 148 5.75 -12.53 -6.19
C LEU A 148 5.85 -11.57 -5.00
N GLY A 149 6.24 -10.30 -5.19
CA GLY A 149 6.53 -9.39 -4.08
C GLY A 149 7.74 -9.81 -3.23
N LYS A 150 8.58 -10.70 -3.72
CA LYS A 150 9.69 -11.31 -3.01
C LYS A 150 11.05 -10.97 -3.56
N MET A 151 11.18 -10.83 -4.85
CA MET A 151 12.46 -10.66 -5.54
C MET A 151 12.35 -9.57 -6.60
N VAL A 152 13.46 -8.89 -6.86
CA VAL A 152 13.62 -7.94 -7.98
C VAL A 152 14.64 -8.52 -8.93
N PRO A 153 14.34 -8.68 -10.23
CA PRO A 153 15.30 -9.19 -11.21
C PRO A 153 16.58 -8.37 -11.24
N GLY A 154 17.73 -9.05 -11.27
CA GLY A 154 19.04 -8.44 -11.22
C GLY A 154 19.61 -8.26 -9.81
N PHE A 155 18.83 -8.52 -8.78
CA PHE A 155 19.25 -8.47 -7.37
C PHE A 155 19.22 -9.87 -6.76
N PRO A 156 20.17 -10.73 -7.12
CA PRO A 156 20.18 -12.12 -6.69
C PRO A 156 20.32 -12.26 -5.17
N ASN A 157 19.72 -13.32 -4.62
CA ASN A 157 19.76 -13.63 -3.18
C ASN A 157 19.13 -12.55 -2.28
N LEU A 158 18.47 -11.56 -2.85
CA LEU A 158 17.72 -10.56 -2.10
C LEU A 158 16.24 -10.96 -2.05
N LEU A 159 15.75 -11.20 -0.85
CA LEU A 159 14.36 -11.57 -0.60
C LEU A 159 13.69 -10.54 0.28
N PHE A 160 12.46 -10.23 -0.03
CA PHE A 160 11.62 -9.31 0.72
C PHE A 160 10.50 -10.04 1.46
N THR A 161 10.08 -9.45 2.56
CA THR A 161 8.81 -9.74 3.21
C THR A 161 7.99 -8.46 3.29
N TYR A 162 6.66 -8.58 3.11
CA TYR A 162 5.72 -7.47 3.23
C TYR A 162 6.04 -6.27 2.29
N ALA A 163 6.50 -6.56 1.10
CA ALA A 163 6.99 -5.57 0.15
C ALA A 163 5.98 -5.23 -0.96
N LEU A 164 6.45 -4.42 -1.92
CA LEU A 164 5.75 -4.07 -3.15
C LEU A 164 5.21 -5.32 -3.87
N GLN A 165 3.95 -5.27 -4.33
CA GLN A 165 3.27 -6.36 -5.05
C GLN A 165 3.07 -7.65 -4.22
N SER A 166 3.22 -7.58 -2.88
CA SER A 166 2.67 -8.55 -1.95
C SER A 166 1.31 -8.06 -1.38
N PRO A 167 0.51 -8.90 -0.68
CA PRO A 167 -0.79 -8.47 -0.14
C PRO A 167 -0.74 -7.43 0.98
N SER A 168 0.38 -6.81 1.23
CA SER A 168 0.73 -5.97 2.38
C SER A 168 -0.40 -5.09 2.92
N ALA A 169 -1.09 -4.36 2.04
CA ALA A 169 -2.13 -3.40 2.44
C ALA A 169 -3.45 -4.06 2.87
N PHE A 170 -3.71 -5.28 2.41
CA PHE A 170 -4.97 -6.00 2.56
C PHE A 170 -4.85 -7.25 3.44
N LEU A 171 -3.71 -7.43 4.10
CA LEU A 171 -3.45 -8.50 5.05
C LEU A 171 -2.91 -7.92 6.35
N ASN A 172 -3.22 -8.56 7.48
CA ASN A 172 -2.61 -8.21 8.76
C ASN A 172 -1.09 -8.37 8.67
N GLY A 173 -0.33 -7.34 9.05
CA GLY A 173 1.12 -7.30 8.88
C GLY A 173 1.87 -8.49 9.50
N PRO A 174 1.68 -8.82 10.78
CA PRO A 174 2.26 -10.01 11.40
C PRO A 174 1.92 -11.31 10.66
N THR A 175 0.66 -11.53 10.31
CA THR A 175 0.23 -12.72 9.55
C THR A 175 0.87 -12.78 8.16
N ALA A 176 1.01 -11.64 7.50
CA ALA A 176 1.72 -11.57 6.21
C ALA A 176 3.20 -11.91 6.38
N ALA A 177 3.85 -11.34 7.40
CA ALA A 177 5.26 -11.57 7.68
C ALA A 177 5.55 -13.05 7.99
N GLU A 178 4.69 -13.73 8.76
CA GLU A 178 4.80 -15.17 9.03
C GLU A 178 4.68 -15.97 7.73
N LEU A 179 3.59 -15.80 6.97
CA LEU A 179 3.37 -16.49 5.71
C LEU A 179 4.53 -16.32 4.73
N GLU A 180 5.00 -15.10 4.62
CA GLU A 180 6.04 -14.73 3.68
C GLU A 180 7.43 -15.14 4.20
N GLY A 181 7.63 -15.10 5.52
CA GLY A 181 8.84 -15.57 6.19
C GLY A 181 9.02 -17.07 6.05
N ASP A 182 7.96 -17.86 6.25
CA ASP A 182 7.99 -19.31 6.05
C ASP A 182 8.39 -19.66 4.61
N TRP A 183 7.84 -18.93 3.62
CA TRP A 183 8.24 -19.13 2.22
C TRP A 183 9.72 -18.81 2.00
N VAL A 184 10.22 -17.72 2.56
CA VAL A 184 11.64 -17.33 2.46
C VAL A 184 12.55 -18.39 3.07
N VAL A 185 12.21 -18.90 4.26
CA VAL A 185 12.96 -19.96 4.93
C VAL A 185 12.98 -21.22 4.07
N ASN A 186 11.82 -21.66 3.59
CA ASN A 186 11.73 -22.85 2.73
C ASN A 186 12.58 -22.73 1.44
N VAL A 187 12.57 -21.56 0.81
CA VAL A 187 13.39 -21.29 -0.38
C VAL A 187 14.87 -21.37 -0.04
N VAL A 188 15.31 -20.72 1.04
CA VAL A 188 16.72 -20.71 1.45
C VAL A 188 17.21 -22.10 1.82
N GLU A 189 16.41 -22.87 2.56
CA GLU A 189 16.72 -24.26 2.94
C GLU A 189 16.84 -25.16 1.70
N ASP A 190 15.87 -25.05 0.78
CA ASP A 190 15.85 -25.87 -0.44
C ASP A 190 17.01 -25.52 -1.38
N MET A 191 17.32 -24.23 -1.55
CA MET A 191 18.49 -23.78 -2.31
C MET A 191 19.80 -24.29 -1.69
N SER A 192 19.93 -24.22 -0.38
CA SER A 192 21.09 -24.74 0.35
C SER A 192 21.23 -26.25 0.15
N ALA A 193 20.16 -27.02 0.32
CA ALA A 193 20.13 -28.46 0.14
C ALA A 193 20.49 -28.90 -1.30
N LYS A 194 20.15 -28.09 -2.29
CA LYS A 194 20.46 -28.32 -3.70
C LYS A 194 21.83 -27.80 -4.14
N GLY A 195 22.59 -27.17 -3.24
CA GLY A 195 23.88 -26.55 -3.54
C GLY A 195 23.76 -25.34 -4.47
N ILE A 196 22.63 -24.64 -4.45
CA ILE A 196 22.40 -23.42 -5.17
C ILE A 196 23.00 -22.27 -4.37
N ARG A 197 23.93 -21.52 -4.95
CA ARG A 197 24.56 -20.36 -4.32
C ARG A 197 23.98 -19.03 -4.76
N ARG A 198 23.40 -18.99 -5.95
CA ARG A 198 22.79 -17.77 -6.47
C ARG A 198 21.46 -18.11 -7.11
N TYR A 199 20.45 -17.36 -6.73
CA TYR A 199 19.12 -17.40 -7.32
C TYR A 199 18.62 -15.99 -7.57
N ASP A 200 17.96 -15.79 -8.70
CA ASP A 200 17.48 -14.51 -9.18
C ASP A 200 16.15 -14.68 -9.91
N ALA A 201 15.25 -13.72 -9.80
CA ALA A 201 14.00 -13.79 -10.54
C ALA A 201 14.22 -13.56 -12.04
N LYS A 202 13.54 -14.33 -12.89
CA LYS A 202 13.53 -14.05 -14.33
C LYS A 202 12.76 -12.76 -14.60
N PRO A 203 13.28 -11.84 -15.45
CA PRO A 203 12.59 -10.61 -15.80
C PRO A 203 11.15 -10.83 -16.31
N ASP A 204 10.94 -11.80 -17.20
CA ASP A 204 9.62 -12.12 -17.75
C ASP A 204 8.62 -12.56 -16.66
N ALA A 205 9.09 -13.30 -15.65
CA ALA A 205 8.24 -13.72 -14.55
C ALA A 205 7.80 -12.53 -13.69
N ALA A 206 8.71 -11.61 -13.42
CA ALA A 206 8.40 -10.37 -12.68
C ALA A 206 7.45 -9.47 -13.49
N HIS A 207 7.62 -9.36 -14.81
CA HIS A 207 6.68 -8.62 -15.66
C HIS A 207 5.28 -9.22 -15.63
N LYS A 208 5.15 -10.53 -15.77
CA LYS A 208 3.84 -11.23 -15.68
C LYS A 208 3.20 -11.07 -14.32
N TRP A 209 3.99 -11.08 -13.25
CA TRP A 209 3.46 -10.83 -11.91
C TRP A 209 2.95 -9.40 -11.75
N ALA A 210 3.70 -8.40 -12.22
CA ALA A 210 3.28 -7.01 -12.21
C ALA A 210 2.01 -6.78 -13.05
N GLU A 211 1.92 -7.39 -14.22
CA GLU A 211 0.71 -7.37 -15.06
C GLU A 211 -0.49 -7.98 -14.32
N ARG A 212 -0.33 -9.16 -13.71
CA ARG A 212 -1.37 -9.79 -12.89
C ARG A 212 -1.84 -8.90 -11.75
N CYS A 213 -0.92 -8.20 -11.06
CA CYS A 213 -1.29 -7.24 -10.00
C CYS A 213 -2.16 -6.11 -10.55
N ASN A 214 -1.77 -5.55 -11.69
CA ASN A 214 -2.51 -4.47 -12.34
C ASN A 214 -3.87 -4.94 -12.89
N ASP A 215 -3.95 -6.13 -13.51
CA ASP A 215 -5.18 -6.68 -14.03
C ASP A 215 -6.22 -6.87 -12.92
N VAL A 216 -5.81 -7.46 -11.79
CA VAL A 216 -6.70 -7.62 -10.64
C VAL A 216 -7.13 -6.27 -10.08
N ALA A 217 -6.22 -5.29 -10.01
CA ALA A 217 -6.56 -3.94 -9.54
C ALA A 217 -7.54 -3.23 -10.48
N ASN A 218 -7.36 -3.36 -11.78
CA ASN A 218 -8.19 -2.72 -12.80
C ASN A 218 -9.63 -3.28 -12.86
N MET A 219 -9.85 -4.48 -12.33
CA MET A 219 -11.21 -5.01 -12.12
C MET A 219 -11.94 -4.33 -10.95
N SER A 220 -11.25 -3.55 -10.14
CA SER A 220 -11.78 -2.93 -8.93
C SER A 220 -11.98 -1.41 -9.08
N LEU A 221 -12.57 -0.81 -8.06
CA LEU A 221 -12.74 0.64 -7.95
C LEU A 221 -11.49 1.37 -7.44
N LEU A 222 -10.41 0.65 -7.06
CA LEU A 222 -9.19 1.24 -6.49
C LEU A 222 -8.51 2.26 -7.42
N PRO A 223 -8.40 2.03 -8.75
CA PRO A 223 -7.79 2.99 -9.65
C PRO A 223 -8.51 4.34 -9.73
N LYS A 224 -9.80 4.39 -9.31
CA LYS A 224 -10.57 5.65 -9.28
C LYS A 224 -10.18 6.57 -8.11
N ALA A 225 -9.30 6.12 -7.20
CA ALA A 225 -8.84 6.90 -6.07
C ALA A 225 -7.36 7.28 -6.21
N LYS A 226 -7.04 8.55 -5.97
CA LYS A 226 -5.65 8.98 -5.77
C LYS A 226 -5.18 8.57 -4.37
N SER A 227 -4.88 7.28 -4.20
CA SER A 227 -4.51 6.70 -2.91
C SER A 227 -3.07 6.22 -2.89
N TRP A 228 -2.55 5.97 -1.69
CA TRP A 228 -1.25 5.33 -1.52
C TRP A 228 -1.22 3.88 -2.02
N TYR A 229 -2.37 3.22 -2.15
CA TYR A 229 -2.45 1.91 -2.82
C TYR A 229 -2.00 1.97 -4.29
N MET A 230 -2.26 3.12 -4.91
CA MET A 230 -1.88 3.41 -6.30
C MET A 230 -0.58 4.23 -6.40
N GLY A 231 0.15 4.48 -5.30
CA GLY A 231 1.29 5.38 -5.30
C GLY A 231 0.98 6.86 -5.59
N ALA A 232 -0.30 7.20 -5.75
CA ALA A 232 -0.75 8.50 -6.20
C ALA A 232 -0.82 9.58 -5.08
N ASN A 233 -0.36 9.25 -3.88
CA ASN A 233 -0.24 10.17 -2.76
C ASN A 233 1.10 10.92 -2.74
N VAL A 234 2.06 10.52 -3.56
CA VAL A 234 3.37 11.17 -3.69
C VAL A 234 3.43 11.89 -5.04
N PRO A 235 3.67 13.21 -5.08
CA PRO A 235 3.80 13.95 -6.32
C PRO A 235 4.89 13.38 -7.24
N GLY A 236 4.58 13.23 -8.52
CA GLY A 236 5.51 12.70 -9.53
C GLY A 236 5.61 11.19 -9.60
N LYS A 237 5.07 10.45 -8.65
CA LYS A 237 5.00 8.99 -8.70
C LYS A 237 4.01 8.50 -9.75
N ARG A 238 4.34 7.37 -10.37
CA ARG A 238 3.45 6.68 -11.31
C ARG A 238 2.22 6.13 -10.56
N PRO A 239 1.00 6.45 -11.02
CA PRO A 239 -0.21 5.88 -10.45
C PRO A 239 -0.39 4.43 -10.93
N GLU A 240 0.12 3.48 -10.16
CA GLU A 240 0.06 2.04 -10.42
C GLU A 240 -0.15 1.30 -9.11
N ILE A 241 -0.86 0.16 -9.13
CA ILE A 241 -1.14 -0.61 -7.92
C ILE A 241 0.16 -1.08 -7.25
N GLN A 242 0.29 -0.81 -5.97
CA GLN A 242 1.46 -1.22 -5.20
C GLN A 242 1.25 -2.55 -4.48
N PRO A 243 0.14 -2.82 -3.75
CA PRO A 243 -0.11 -4.12 -3.16
C PRO A 243 -0.80 -5.09 -4.13
N PHE A 244 -0.57 -6.38 -3.96
CA PHE A 244 -1.40 -7.41 -4.58
C PHE A 244 -2.76 -7.50 -3.87
N ILE A 245 -3.86 -7.29 -4.59
CA ILE A 245 -5.21 -7.27 -4.02
C ILE A 245 -6.05 -8.54 -4.32
N GLY A 246 -5.45 -9.54 -4.94
CA GLY A 246 -6.12 -10.81 -5.28
C GLY A 246 -6.40 -11.72 -4.08
N GLY A 247 -6.09 -11.28 -2.87
CA GLY A 247 -6.35 -11.99 -1.62
C GLY A 247 -5.28 -13.02 -1.24
N GLN A 248 -5.28 -13.38 0.05
CA GLN A 248 -4.27 -14.25 0.64
C GLN A 248 -4.25 -15.65 0.02
N VAL A 249 -5.43 -16.20 -0.29
CA VAL A 249 -5.53 -17.58 -0.84
C VAL A 249 -4.85 -17.67 -2.20
N ALA A 250 -5.14 -16.74 -3.09
CA ALA A 250 -4.53 -16.70 -4.43
C ALA A 250 -3.02 -16.39 -4.37
N TYR A 251 -2.60 -15.55 -3.44
CA TYR A 251 -1.19 -15.25 -3.23
C TYR A 251 -0.41 -16.46 -2.72
N ARG A 252 -0.94 -17.13 -1.69
CA ARG A 252 -0.33 -18.36 -1.15
C ARG A 252 -0.24 -19.46 -2.18
N ALA A 253 -1.26 -19.62 -3.02
CA ALA A 253 -1.24 -20.58 -4.12
C ALA A 253 -0.09 -20.28 -5.09
N ALA A 254 0.12 -19.02 -5.47
CA ALA A 254 1.22 -18.63 -6.36
C ALA A 254 2.61 -18.87 -5.73
N LEU A 255 2.75 -18.62 -4.42
CA LEU A 255 3.99 -18.92 -3.69
C LEU A 255 4.29 -20.43 -3.64
N ASN A 256 3.28 -21.24 -3.36
CA ASN A 256 3.44 -22.69 -3.29
C ASN A 256 3.72 -23.32 -4.67
N GLU A 257 3.03 -22.86 -5.71
CA GLU A 257 3.23 -23.31 -7.08
C GLU A 257 4.69 -23.16 -7.51
N GLU A 258 5.33 -22.05 -7.17
CA GLU A 258 6.74 -21.81 -7.50
C GLU A 258 7.67 -22.87 -6.87
N ILE A 259 7.42 -23.25 -5.62
CA ILE A 259 8.17 -24.29 -4.91
C ILE A 259 7.88 -25.68 -5.53
N GLU A 260 6.61 -26.03 -5.68
CA GLU A 260 6.16 -27.34 -6.16
C GLU A 260 6.65 -27.65 -7.57
N MET A 261 6.74 -26.64 -8.42
CA MET A 261 7.26 -26.75 -9.78
C MET A 261 8.79 -26.68 -9.87
N GLY A 262 9.49 -26.56 -8.75
CA GLY A 262 10.96 -26.54 -8.69
C GLY A 262 11.59 -25.23 -9.19
N TYR A 263 10.94 -24.13 -8.95
CA TYR A 263 11.39 -22.76 -9.23
C TYR A 263 11.58 -22.45 -10.73
N PRO A 264 10.54 -22.67 -11.57
CA PRO A 264 10.64 -22.47 -13.02
C PRO A 264 10.91 -21.01 -13.41
N ASN A 265 10.58 -20.08 -12.54
CA ASN A 265 10.68 -18.64 -12.75
C ASN A 265 11.94 -18.02 -12.16
N LEU A 266 12.84 -18.83 -11.59
CA LEU A 266 14.15 -18.38 -11.10
C LEU A 266 15.27 -18.82 -12.04
N VAL A 267 16.35 -18.04 -12.04
CA VAL A 267 17.66 -18.41 -12.55
C VAL A 267 18.44 -18.95 -11.36
N LEU A 268 18.90 -20.19 -11.45
CA LEU A 268 19.59 -20.90 -10.36
C LEU A 268 21.02 -21.22 -10.77
N GLU A 269 22.00 -20.79 -9.96
CA GLU A 269 23.40 -21.07 -10.20
C GLU A 269 23.99 -21.90 -9.03
N ARG A 270 24.60 -23.03 -9.34
CA ARG A 270 25.25 -23.89 -8.35
C ARG A 270 26.67 -23.40 -8.03
N ALA A 271 27.19 -23.79 -6.89
CA ALA A 271 28.60 -23.63 -6.58
C ALA A 271 29.45 -24.34 -7.65
N SER A 272 30.49 -23.69 -8.17
CA SER A 272 31.47 -24.37 -8.99
C SER A 272 32.22 -25.39 -8.15
N SER A 273 32.53 -26.56 -8.72
CA SER A 273 33.26 -27.64 -8.03
C SER A 273 34.66 -27.21 -7.50
N ALA A 274 35.16 -26.07 -7.97
CA ALA A 274 36.43 -25.49 -7.50
C ALA A 274 36.34 -24.79 -6.13
N THR A 275 35.16 -24.35 -5.73
CA THR A 275 34.98 -23.61 -4.45
C THR A 275 34.64 -24.55 -3.27
N ALA A 276 34.16 -25.76 -3.57
CA ALA A 276 33.82 -26.76 -2.55
C ALA A 276 35.06 -27.45 -1.90
N ALA A 277 36.27 -27.20 -2.40
CA ALA A 277 37.50 -27.78 -1.87
C ALA A 277 38.26 -26.81 -0.93
N ALA A 278 37.72 -25.61 -0.66
CA ALA A 278 38.38 -24.57 0.15
C ALA A 278 37.64 -24.24 1.46
N GLU A 279 36.56 -24.93 1.80
CA GLU A 279 35.87 -24.92 3.09
C GLU A 279 36.01 -26.28 3.78
#